data_ec91ad1aef51038bc68dd1590ba8b55f
#
_entry.id   ec91ad1aef51038bc68dd1590ba8b55f
#
_cell.length_a   1.000
_cell.length_b   1.000
_cell.length_c   1.000
_cell.angle_alpha   90.00
_cell.angle_beta   90.00
_cell.angle_gamma   90.00
#
_symmetry.space_group_name_H-M   'P 1'
#
loop_
_entity.id
_entity.type
_entity.pdbx_description
1 polymer ?
#
loop_
_entity_poly.entity_id
_entity_poly.type
_entity_poly.pdbx_seq_one_letter_code
_entity_poly.pdbx_strand_id
1 'polypeptide(L)'
;MSWMGGLQIGDVIPATAPAAVLPKRRRVEKVGNQRGVMRRQMGVQAALEWAFATEMAQMERDEVGASSGGQRAGVSMEYILYQRFMLGGVAIDTSPGRSSPADDAEVVASVLRATLLWHDASWLADLARTRCVPDCMAGEVPRLRPEDWAFGRGGRVGRRADSRPLGAEGWPPVERRNRKGAVVYDEVSFTPCTWSPTQSQIAGARRRYIDWWGHLLSVMVALQSAGLSRIEVTDAMPPMTPWRKGS
;
A
#
# COMPACT_ATOMS: atom_id res chain seq x y z
N MET A 1 -28.71 75.74 4.61
CA MET A 1 -27.41 76.30 4.98
C MET A 1 -26.34 75.42 4.39
N SER A 2 -25.64 75.98 3.48
CA SER A 2 -24.57 75.46 2.59
C SER A 2 -23.27 75.22 3.39
N TRP A 3 -22.55 74.16 3.09
CA TRP A 3 -21.10 74.20 3.05
C TRP A 3 -20.55 73.18 2.06
N MET A 4 -20.07 73.70 0.97
CA MET A 4 -19.16 73.03 0.05
C MET A 4 -17.75 73.11 0.62
N GLY A 5 -17.00 72.05 0.55
CA GLY A 5 -15.58 71.98 0.81
C GLY A 5 -14.92 71.00 -0.12
N GLY A 6 -14.51 71.46 -1.29
CA GLY A 6 -13.74 70.66 -2.26
C GLY A 6 -12.31 70.50 -1.79
N LEU A 7 -11.82 69.29 -1.77
CA LEU A 7 -10.42 68.96 -1.66
C LEU A 7 -9.87 68.62 -3.06
N GLN A 8 -9.00 69.44 -3.56
CA GLN A 8 -8.18 69.20 -4.76
C GLN A 8 -7.06 68.22 -4.32
N ILE A 9 -7.05 67.04 -4.95
CA ILE A 9 -5.94 66.11 -4.82
C ILE A 9 -4.90 66.50 -5.87
N GLY A 10 -3.78 67.06 -5.39
CA GLY A 10 -2.62 67.30 -6.21
C GLY A 10 -1.98 65.99 -6.68
N ASP A 11 -1.71 65.93 -7.98
CA ASP A 11 -0.99 64.84 -8.65
C ASP A 11 0.43 64.71 -8.07
N VAL A 12 0.65 63.67 -7.27
CA VAL A 12 2.00 63.23 -6.87
C VAL A 12 2.41 62.16 -7.88
N ILE A 13 3.26 62.53 -8.82
CA ILE A 13 3.92 61.60 -9.76
C ILE A 13 4.88 60.74 -8.91
N PRO A 14 4.70 59.40 -8.85
CA PRO A 14 5.67 58.56 -8.15
C PRO A 14 6.97 58.48 -8.94
N ALA A 15 8.06 58.74 -8.25
CA ALA A 15 9.41 58.65 -8.77
C ALA A 15 9.66 57.26 -9.40
N THR A 16 10.16 57.29 -10.61
CA THR A 16 10.58 56.11 -11.39
C THR A 16 11.55 55.24 -10.54
N ALA A 17 11.12 54.05 -10.17
CA ALA A 17 11.99 53.06 -9.51
C ALA A 17 13.14 52.70 -10.45
N PRO A 18 14.37 52.52 -9.96
CA PRO A 18 15.49 52.12 -10.79
C PRO A 18 15.23 50.71 -11.32
N ALA A 19 15.46 50.53 -12.62
CA ALA A 19 15.32 49.25 -13.30
C ALA A 19 16.08 48.13 -12.58
N ALA A 20 15.36 47.13 -12.08
CA ALA A 20 15.94 45.95 -11.50
C ALA A 20 16.90 45.28 -12.49
N VAL A 21 18.16 45.29 -12.19
CA VAL A 21 19.20 44.56 -12.92
C VAL A 21 18.92 43.07 -12.72
N LEU A 22 18.30 42.45 -13.72
CA LEU A 22 18.08 40.99 -13.75
C LEU A 22 19.45 40.30 -13.66
N PRO A 23 19.63 39.36 -12.75
CA PRO A 23 20.87 38.60 -12.66
C PRO A 23 21.07 37.86 -13.98
N LYS A 24 22.25 38.09 -14.60
CA LYS A 24 22.67 37.37 -15.82
C LYS A 24 22.45 35.87 -15.59
N ARG A 25 21.56 35.26 -16.40
CA ARG A 25 21.40 33.80 -16.42
C ARG A 25 22.78 33.15 -16.49
N ARG A 26 23.18 32.49 -15.40
CA ARG A 26 24.34 31.60 -15.42
C ARG A 26 24.12 30.65 -16.59
N ARG A 27 25.01 30.76 -17.58
CA ARG A 27 25.11 29.81 -18.69
C ARG A 27 25.32 28.46 -18.04
N VAL A 28 24.31 27.60 -18.05
CA VAL A 28 24.45 26.19 -17.67
C VAL A 28 25.48 25.63 -18.64
N GLU A 29 26.70 25.44 -18.16
CA GLU A 29 27.69 24.69 -18.90
C GLU A 29 27.06 23.34 -19.20
N LYS A 30 26.98 22.98 -20.48
CA LYS A 30 26.63 21.65 -20.92
C LYS A 30 27.63 20.72 -20.26
N VAL A 31 27.21 20.04 -19.19
CA VAL A 31 27.97 18.95 -18.58
C VAL A 31 28.31 17.98 -19.70
N GLY A 32 29.62 17.83 -19.93
CA GLY A 32 30.19 17.10 -21.05
C GLY A 32 29.62 15.68 -21.09
N ASN A 33 29.44 15.24 -22.31
CA ASN A 33 29.24 13.91 -22.85
C ASN A 33 29.50 12.78 -21.83
N GLN A 34 28.48 12.48 -20.97
CA GLN A 34 28.48 11.27 -20.20
C GLN A 34 28.31 10.13 -21.20
N ARG A 35 29.36 9.37 -21.40
CA ARG A 35 29.35 8.05 -22.09
C ARG A 35 28.08 7.36 -21.61
N GLY A 36 27.16 7.05 -22.53
CA GLY A 36 25.80 6.61 -22.25
C GLY A 36 25.79 5.50 -21.20
N VAL A 37 25.51 5.88 -19.97
CA VAL A 37 25.15 4.91 -18.94
C VAL A 37 23.87 4.28 -19.44
N MET A 38 23.93 3.01 -19.84
CA MET A 38 22.72 2.28 -20.25
C MET A 38 21.77 2.29 -19.07
N ARG A 39 20.69 3.05 -19.17
CA ARG A 39 19.64 3.08 -18.16
C ARG A 39 18.98 1.70 -18.12
N ARG A 40 18.81 1.18 -16.93
CA ARG A 40 18.13 -0.10 -16.75
C ARG A 40 16.63 0.10 -16.94
N GLN A 41 16.06 -0.46 -18.01
CA GLN A 41 14.63 -0.40 -18.27
C GLN A 41 13.86 -1.36 -17.34
N MET A 42 12.81 -0.89 -16.71
CA MET A 42 11.96 -1.70 -15.83
C MET A 42 10.54 -1.13 -15.74
N GLY A 43 9.57 -2.01 -15.50
CA GLY A 43 8.18 -1.58 -15.20
C GLY A 43 8.07 -0.91 -13.84
N VAL A 44 7.00 -0.15 -13.62
CA VAL A 44 6.78 0.62 -12.38
C VAL A 44 6.81 -0.25 -11.12
N GLN A 45 6.20 -1.45 -11.14
CA GLN A 45 6.25 -2.37 -10.00
C GLN A 45 7.69 -2.77 -9.67
N ALA A 46 8.48 -3.15 -10.67
CA ALA A 46 9.89 -3.51 -10.48
C ALA A 46 10.73 -2.32 -10.00
N ALA A 47 10.41 -1.09 -10.43
CA ALA A 47 11.07 0.12 -9.97
C ALA A 47 10.80 0.39 -8.48
N LEU A 48 9.56 0.23 -8.03
CA LEU A 48 9.19 0.32 -6.62
C LEU A 48 9.85 -0.79 -5.79
N GLU A 49 9.79 -2.04 -6.24
CA GLU A 49 10.47 -3.16 -5.56
C GLU A 49 11.98 -2.94 -5.46
N TRP A 50 12.60 -2.42 -6.50
CA TRP A 50 14.01 -2.06 -6.45
C TRP A 50 14.28 -0.95 -5.44
N ALA A 51 13.50 0.13 -5.43
CA ALA A 51 13.71 1.25 -4.53
C ALA A 51 13.51 0.84 -3.05
N PHE A 52 12.43 0.11 -2.73
CA PHE A 52 12.05 -0.17 -1.34
C PHE A 52 12.58 -1.49 -0.78
N ALA A 53 12.73 -2.55 -1.61
CA ALA A 53 13.21 -3.84 -1.15
C ALA A 53 14.72 -4.04 -1.37
N THR A 54 15.33 -3.37 -2.37
CA THR A 54 16.76 -3.56 -2.68
C THR A 54 17.60 -2.39 -2.17
N GLU A 55 17.20 -1.16 -2.49
CA GLU A 55 17.90 0.05 -2.06
C GLU A 55 17.48 0.52 -0.67
N MET A 56 16.39 -0.03 -0.10
CA MET A 56 15.87 0.30 1.22
C MET A 56 15.53 1.79 1.39
N ALA A 57 15.00 2.43 0.34
CA ALA A 57 14.55 3.81 0.41
C ALA A 57 13.51 4.00 1.53
N GLN A 58 13.58 5.11 2.23
CA GLN A 58 12.70 5.41 3.36
C GLN A 58 11.54 6.30 2.93
N MET A 59 10.36 5.99 3.45
CA MET A 59 9.21 6.87 3.40
C MET A 59 9.28 7.80 4.60
N GLU A 60 10.09 8.86 4.50
CA GLU A 60 10.13 9.87 5.56
C GLU A 60 8.84 10.68 5.55
N ARG A 61 8.22 10.78 6.71
CA ARG A 61 7.16 11.73 6.95
C ARG A 61 7.82 13.04 7.36
N ASP A 62 7.64 14.11 6.57
CA ASP A 62 7.98 15.44 7.02
C ASP A 62 7.09 15.77 8.24
N GLU A 63 7.54 15.42 9.41
CA GLU A 63 6.96 15.91 10.65
C GLU A 63 7.30 17.40 10.75
N VAL A 64 6.49 18.22 10.10
CA VAL A 64 6.49 19.66 10.30
C VAL A 64 6.13 19.89 11.76
N GLY A 65 7.13 20.02 12.60
CA GLY A 65 6.98 20.16 14.05
C GLY A 65 8.02 19.39 14.87
N ALA A 66 8.61 18.33 14.34
CA ALA A 66 9.68 17.61 15.07
C ALA A 66 10.99 18.42 15.17
N SER A 67 11.17 19.45 14.33
CA SER A 67 12.36 20.31 14.38
C SER A 67 12.20 21.53 15.28
N SER A 68 11.02 21.81 15.83
CA SER A 68 10.87 22.89 16.80
C SER A 68 11.28 22.44 18.20
N GLY A 69 12.58 22.27 18.42
CA GLY A 69 13.19 22.30 19.74
C GLY A 69 12.83 21.18 20.73
N GLY A 70 12.11 20.17 20.33
CA GLY A 70 11.97 18.96 21.10
C GLY A 70 13.32 18.25 21.13
N GLN A 71 14.07 18.40 22.22
CA GLN A 71 15.20 17.55 22.52
C GLN A 71 14.77 16.12 22.26
N ARG A 72 15.24 15.50 21.16
CA ARG A 72 15.23 14.05 21.08
C ARG A 72 15.85 13.58 22.37
N ALA A 73 15.10 12.92 23.22
CA ALA A 73 15.66 12.22 24.37
C ALA A 73 16.64 11.21 23.77
N GLY A 74 17.83 11.69 23.46
CA GLY A 74 18.93 10.86 22.98
C GLY A 74 19.15 9.86 24.08
N VAL A 75 18.99 8.59 23.75
CA VAL A 75 19.41 7.52 24.65
C VAL A 75 20.84 7.83 25.00
N SER A 76 21.11 8.05 26.31
CA SER A 76 22.44 8.48 26.74
C SER A 76 23.48 7.44 26.31
N MET A 77 24.67 7.88 25.98
CA MET A 77 25.78 6.98 25.60
C MET A 77 25.99 5.88 26.69
N GLU A 78 25.76 6.21 27.96
CA GLU A 78 25.79 5.28 29.08
C GLU A 78 24.75 4.17 28.94
N TYR A 79 23.53 4.50 28.53
CA TYR A 79 22.49 3.50 28.33
C TYR A 79 22.82 2.57 27.15
N ILE A 80 23.40 3.10 26.07
CA ILE A 80 23.86 2.30 24.93
C ILE A 80 25.00 1.34 25.38
N LEU A 81 25.94 1.83 26.18
CA LEU A 81 27.04 1.03 26.72
C LEU A 81 26.53 -0.01 27.71
N TYR A 82 25.55 0.34 28.56
CA TYR A 82 24.90 -0.58 29.46
C TYR A 82 24.15 -1.68 28.72
N GLN A 83 23.37 -1.34 27.70
CA GLN A 83 22.72 -2.35 26.86
C GLN A 83 23.72 -3.24 26.13
N ARG A 84 24.82 -2.70 25.61
CA ARG A 84 25.90 -3.50 25.00
C ARG A 84 26.52 -4.48 26.00
N PHE A 85 26.72 -4.05 27.21
CA PHE A 85 27.24 -4.89 28.29
C PHE A 85 26.27 -6.04 28.63
N MET A 86 24.96 -5.71 28.76
CA MET A 86 23.91 -6.70 29.07
C MET A 86 23.67 -7.70 27.94
N LEU A 87 23.88 -7.32 26.69
CA LEU A 87 23.74 -8.19 25.52
C LEU A 87 24.98 -9.03 25.22
N GLY A 88 25.98 -9.05 26.11
CA GLY A 88 27.15 -9.91 26.02
C GLY A 88 28.11 -9.58 24.88
N GLY A 89 28.16 -8.29 24.46
CA GLY A 89 29.05 -7.81 23.39
C GLY A 89 28.56 -8.28 22.02
N VAL A 90 27.65 -7.53 21.44
CA VAL A 90 27.28 -7.71 20.02
C VAL A 90 28.52 -7.46 19.18
N ALA A 91 28.93 -8.44 18.37
CA ALA A 91 29.96 -8.25 17.38
C ALA A 91 29.59 -7.03 16.51
N ILE A 92 30.51 -6.08 16.42
CA ILE A 92 30.28 -4.90 15.53
C ILE A 92 30.17 -5.47 14.13
N ASP A 93 29.04 -5.26 13.49
CA ASP A 93 28.88 -5.57 12.06
C ASP A 93 29.85 -4.67 11.30
N THR A 94 30.96 -5.26 10.88
CA THR A 94 31.97 -4.59 10.05
C THR A 94 31.68 -4.76 8.57
N SER A 95 30.54 -5.35 8.20
CA SER A 95 30.14 -5.41 6.81
C SER A 95 30.02 -3.97 6.27
N PRO A 96 30.46 -3.70 5.04
CA PRO A 96 30.24 -2.40 4.41
C PRO A 96 28.75 -2.27 4.09
N GLY A 97 27.96 -1.91 5.13
CA GLY A 97 26.57 -1.61 4.99
C GLY A 97 26.39 -0.43 4.02
N ARG A 98 25.32 -0.43 3.23
CA ARG A 98 24.95 0.76 2.47
C ARG A 98 24.63 1.88 3.45
N SER A 99 25.37 2.95 3.39
CA SER A 99 25.16 4.13 4.21
C SER A 99 23.93 4.94 3.76
N SER A 100 23.54 4.84 2.48
CA SER A 100 22.41 5.55 1.89
C SER A 100 21.84 4.78 0.68
N PRO A 101 20.54 4.91 0.40
CA PRO A 101 19.94 4.44 -0.86
C PRO A 101 20.57 5.14 -2.07
N ALA A 102 20.38 4.56 -3.26
CA ALA A 102 20.76 5.24 -4.49
C ALA A 102 19.88 6.48 -4.71
N ASP A 103 20.45 7.56 -5.27
CA ASP A 103 19.73 8.81 -5.54
C ASP A 103 18.38 8.60 -6.27
N ASP A 104 18.37 7.74 -7.30
CA ASP A 104 17.14 7.40 -8.01
C ASP A 104 16.10 6.71 -7.12
N ALA A 105 16.52 5.95 -6.11
CA ALA A 105 15.59 5.29 -5.19
C ALA A 105 14.95 6.31 -4.22
N GLU A 106 15.69 7.33 -3.80
CA GLU A 106 15.13 8.45 -3.02
C GLU A 106 14.17 9.28 -3.86
N VAL A 107 14.48 9.50 -5.16
CA VAL A 107 13.55 10.14 -6.09
C VAL A 107 12.27 9.33 -6.24
N VAL A 108 12.35 8.00 -6.37
CA VAL A 108 11.16 7.12 -6.43
C VAL A 108 10.32 7.27 -5.17
N ALA A 109 10.92 7.26 -3.98
CA ALA A 109 10.19 7.44 -2.72
C ALA A 109 9.55 8.84 -2.63
N SER A 110 10.25 9.88 -3.07
CA SER A 110 9.76 11.26 -3.11
C SER A 110 8.56 11.40 -4.06
N VAL A 111 8.66 10.84 -5.28
CA VAL A 111 7.58 10.85 -6.28
C VAL A 111 6.36 10.10 -5.76
N LEU A 112 6.56 8.95 -5.11
CA LEU A 112 5.45 8.18 -4.51
C LEU A 112 4.68 9.02 -3.49
N ARG A 113 5.39 9.73 -2.60
CA ARG A 113 4.78 10.64 -1.62
C ARG A 113 4.06 11.84 -2.24
N ALA A 114 4.63 12.39 -3.30
CA ALA A 114 4.04 13.55 -3.98
C ALA A 114 2.80 13.20 -4.79
N THR A 115 2.71 11.96 -5.29
CA THR A 115 1.64 11.53 -6.20
C THR A 115 0.42 10.99 -5.46
N LEU A 116 0.62 10.32 -4.32
CA LEU A 116 -0.43 9.63 -3.60
C LEU A 116 -0.64 10.19 -2.19
N LEU A 117 -1.80 9.94 -1.62
CA LEU A 117 -2.05 10.17 -0.20
C LEU A 117 -1.10 9.31 0.65
N TRP A 118 -0.72 9.80 1.83
CA TRP A 118 0.23 9.11 2.70
C TRP A 118 -0.12 7.63 2.97
N HIS A 119 -1.39 7.35 3.24
CA HIS A 119 -1.86 5.99 3.49
C HIS A 119 -1.59 5.07 2.29
N ASP A 120 -1.94 5.52 1.08
CA ASP A 120 -1.80 4.73 -0.14
C ASP A 120 -0.33 4.59 -0.55
N ALA A 121 0.46 5.65 -0.38
CA ALA A 121 1.88 5.64 -0.61
C ALA A 121 2.61 4.66 0.33
N SER A 122 2.28 4.66 1.63
CA SER A 122 2.83 3.72 2.61
C SER A 122 2.45 2.29 2.29
N TRP A 123 1.19 2.05 1.95
CA TRP A 123 0.71 0.73 1.55
C TRP A 123 1.44 0.20 0.30
N LEU A 124 1.63 1.05 -0.72
CA LEU A 124 2.40 0.68 -1.91
C LEU A 124 3.86 0.36 -1.59
N ALA A 125 4.50 1.18 -0.74
CA ALA A 125 5.87 0.95 -0.29
C ALA A 125 6.01 -0.37 0.48
N ASP A 126 5.05 -0.73 1.33
CA ASP A 126 5.06 -1.99 2.09
C ASP A 126 4.87 -3.20 1.17
N LEU A 127 3.98 -3.12 0.18
CA LEU A 127 3.85 -4.15 -0.85
C LEU A 127 5.14 -4.30 -1.66
N ALA A 128 5.78 -3.20 -2.01
CA ALA A 128 7.05 -3.22 -2.73
C ALA A 128 8.19 -3.82 -1.89
N ARG A 129 8.29 -3.51 -0.59
CA ARG A 129 9.26 -4.09 0.34
C ARG A 129 9.10 -5.60 0.46
N THR A 130 7.87 -6.08 0.55
CA THR A 130 7.56 -7.49 0.65
C THR A 130 7.52 -8.20 -0.69
N ARG A 131 7.61 -7.46 -1.80
CA ARG A 131 7.45 -7.95 -3.19
C ARG A 131 6.12 -8.69 -3.38
N CYS A 132 5.09 -8.21 -2.71
CA CYS A 132 3.76 -8.80 -2.76
C CYS A 132 2.83 -8.00 -3.68
N VAL A 133 1.90 -8.73 -4.28
CA VAL A 133 0.80 -8.15 -5.06
C VAL A 133 -0.48 -8.41 -4.27
N PRO A 134 -1.43 -7.46 -4.21
CA PRO A 134 -2.70 -7.70 -3.56
C PRO A 134 -3.42 -8.91 -4.17
N ASP A 135 -3.90 -9.81 -3.31
CA ASP A 135 -4.67 -10.96 -3.77
C ASP A 135 -6.00 -10.51 -4.37
N CYS A 136 -6.21 -10.86 -5.64
CA CYS A 136 -7.44 -10.57 -6.37
C CYS A 136 -8.41 -11.76 -6.42
N MET A 137 -8.09 -12.86 -5.72
CA MET A 137 -8.89 -14.10 -5.73
C MET A 137 -9.21 -14.58 -7.16
N ALA A 138 -8.18 -14.65 -8.03
CA ALA A 138 -8.34 -14.88 -9.46
C ALA A 138 -9.03 -16.21 -9.79
N GLY A 139 -8.77 -17.26 -9.02
CA GLY A 139 -9.34 -18.61 -9.23
C GLY A 139 -10.48 -18.96 -8.29
N GLU A 140 -10.84 -18.06 -7.38
CA GLU A 140 -11.80 -18.38 -6.33
C GLU A 140 -13.25 -18.27 -6.85
N VAL A 141 -14.02 -19.28 -6.49
CA VAL A 141 -15.46 -19.36 -6.72
C VAL A 141 -16.13 -19.66 -5.38
N PRO A 142 -17.23 -18.98 -5.04
CA PRO A 142 -17.97 -19.29 -3.83
C PRO A 142 -18.35 -20.76 -3.76
N ARG A 143 -18.02 -21.40 -2.66
CA ARG A 143 -18.35 -22.80 -2.39
C ARG A 143 -19.01 -22.90 -1.03
N LEU A 144 -19.99 -23.79 -0.90
CA LEU A 144 -20.56 -24.13 0.38
C LEU A 144 -19.52 -24.91 1.19
N ARG A 145 -19.23 -24.41 2.40
CA ARG A 145 -18.35 -25.09 3.36
C ARG A 145 -19.07 -25.23 4.70
N PRO A 146 -18.93 -26.38 5.35
CA PRO A 146 -19.42 -26.52 6.72
C PRO A 146 -18.87 -25.44 7.63
N GLU A 147 -19.72 -24.86 8.49
CA GLU A 147 -19.31 -23.89 9.49
C GLU A 147 -18.35 -24.53 10.51
N ASP A 148 -18.73 -25.73 10.98
CA ASP A 148 -17.93 -26.51 11.90
C ASP A 148 -17.53 -27.87 11.31
N TRP A 149 -16.40 -28.38 11.78
CA TRP A 149 -15.86 -29.65 11.36
C TRP A 149 -15.75 -30.62 12.51
N ALA A 150 -16.07 -31.89 12.25
CA ALA A 150 -15.84 -33.00 13.13
C ALA A 150 -14.88 -34.01 12.48
N PHE A 151 -14.16 -34.78 13.31
CA PHE A 151 -13.33 -35.89 12.82
C PHE A 151 -14.13 -37.19 12.89
N GLY A 152 -14.37 -37.80 11.73
CA GLY A 152 -14.99 -39.10 11.60
C GLY A 152 -13.98 -40.18 11.19
N ARG A 153 -14.42 -41.45 11.07
CA ARG A 153 -13.57 -42.59 10.67
C ARG A 153 -12.93 -42.36 9.25
N GLY A 154 -13.58 -41.60 8.39
CA GLY A 154 -13.11 -41.28 7.02
C GLY A 154 -12.38 -39.94 6.92
N GLY A 155 -12.05 -39.27 8.02
CA GLY A 155 -11.41 -37.96 8.00
C GLY A 155 -12.33 -36.83 8.47
N ARG A 156 -12.05 -35.61 7.97
CA ARG A 156 -12.76 -34.41 8.36
C ARG A 156 -14.14 -34.33 7.66
N VAL A 157 -15.21 -34.25 8.44
CA VAL A 157 -16.61 -34.15 7.95
C VAL A 157 -17.30 -32.94 8.58
N GLY A 158 -18.28 -32.37 7.90
CA GLY A 158 -19.07 -31.29 8.45
C GLY A 158 -19.82 -31.74 9.71
N ARG A 159 -19.76 -30.92 10.77
CA ARG A 159 -20.51 -31.19 12.01
C ARG A 159 -21.99 -31.12 11.75
N ARG A 160 -22.72 -32.12 12.26
CA ARG A 160 -24.19 -32.16 12.16
C ARG A 160 -24.82 -31.37 13.30
N ALA A 161 -25.88 -30.65 12.98
CA ALA A 161 -26.73 -29.95 13.92
C ALA A 161 -28.16 -30.51 13.85
N ASP A 162 -28.91 -30.36 14.94
CA ASP A 162 -30.33 -30.73 15.00
C ASP A 162 -31.17 -29.63 14.30
N SER A 163 -32.17 -30.03 13.53
CA SER A 163 -33.08 -29.09 12.85
C SER A 163 -34.19 -28.52 13.74
N ARG A 164 -34.41 -29.07 14.93
CA ARG A 164 -35.47 -28.63 15.87
C ARG A 164 -35.44 -27.15 16.23
N PRO A 165 -34.24 -26.53 16.47
CA PRO A 165 -34.19 -25.11 16.79
C PRO A 165 -34.65 -24.19 15.67
N LEU A 166 -34.73 -24.69 14.43
CA LEU A 166 -35.22 -23.90 13.28
C LEU A 166 -36.75 -23.74 13.29
N GLY A 167 -37.45 -24.39 14.21
CA GLY A 167 -38.91 -24.27 14.37
C GLY A 167 -39.69 -24.65 13.11
N ALA A 168 -40.64 -23.84 12.69
CA ALA A 168 -41.47 -24.10 11.51
C ALA A 168 -40.70 -24.07 10.18
N GLU A 169 -39.52 -23.44 10.16
CA GLU A 169 -38.62 -23.41 9.00
C GLU A 169 -37.71 -24.67 8.93
N GLY A 170 -37.68 -25.45 10.00
CA GLY A 170 -36.94 -26.72 10.02
C GLY A 170 -37.65 -27.86 9.28
N TRP A 171 -36.92 -28.93 9.06
CA TRP A 171 -37.52 -30.13 8.47
C TRP A 171 -38.25 -30.95 9.52
N PRO A 172 -39.47 -31.44 9.24
CA PRO A 172 -40.22 -32.31 10.17
C PRO A 172 -39.46 -33.63 10.38
N PRO A 173 -39.57 -34.26 11.56
CA PRO A 173 -39.01 -35.58 11.79
C PRO A 173 -39.56 -36.59 10.81
N VAL A 174 -38.66 -37.49 10.33
CA VAL A 174 -39.06 -38.53 9.36
C VAL A 174 -39.67 -39.70 10.11
N GLU A 175 -40.92 -40.03 9.74
CA GLU A 175 -41.60 -41.20 10.27
C GLU A 175 -40.98 -42.50 9.73
N ARG A 176 -40.61 -43.40 10.65
CA ARG A 176 -40.09 -44.68 10.31
C ARG A 176 -40.72 -45.79 11.20
N ARG A 177 -41.00 -46.96 10.64
CA ARG A 177 -41.40 -48.12 11.44
C ARG A 177 -40.18 -48.93 11.87
N ASN A 178 -40.10 -49.17 13.16
CA ASN A 178 -39.04 -50.03 13.70
C ASN A 178 -39.33 -51.52 13.43
N ARG A 179 -38.37 -52.43 13.77
CA ARG A 179 -38.52 -53.87 13.58
C ARG A 179 -39.75 -54.49 14.32
N LYS A 180 -40.29 -53.78 15.33
CA LYS A 180 -41.47 -54.19 16.09
C LYS A 180 -42.74 -53.61 15.55
N GLY A 181 -42.72 -52.92 14.39
CA GLY A 181 -43.87 -52.32 13.76
C GLY A 181 -44.34 -50.98 14.36
N ALA A 182 -43.68 -50.55 15.42
CA ALA A 182 -44.02 -49.23 16.05
C ALA A 182 -43.45 -48.07 15.23
N VAL A 183 -44.24 -47.00 15.13
CA VAL A 183 -43.83 -45.76 14.52
C VAL A 183 -42.80 -45.05 15.40
N VAL A 184 -41.67 -44.73 14.82
CA VAL A 184 -40.57 -43.95 15.44
C VAL A 184 -40.27 -42.79 14.55
N TYR A 185 -40.09 -41.61 15.14
CA TYR A 185 -39.71 -40.41 14.40
C TYR A 185 -38.18 -40.23 14.53
N ASP A 186 -37.52 -40.31 13.38
CA ASP A 186 -36.09 -40.06 13.30
C ASP A 186 -35.84 -38.55 13.23
N GLU A 187 -34.89 -38.09 14.04
CA GLU A 187 -34.48 -36.70 14.05
C GLU A 187 -33.78 -36.34 12.72
N VAL A 188 -34.18 -35.20 12.15
CA VAL A 188 -33.52 -34.70 10.95
C VAL A 188 -32.35 -33.82 11.36
N SER A 189 -31.16 -34.24 10.98
CA SER A 189 -29.94 -33.46 11.20
C SER A 189 -29.48 -32.87 9.88
N PHE A 190 -28.91 -31.67 9.94
CA PHE A 190 -28.31 -30.98 8.80
C PHE A 190 -26.89 -30.55 9.13
N THR A 191 -26.12 -30.20 8.11
CA THR A 191 -24.79 -29.60 8.31
C THR A 191 -24.93 -28.12 8.00
N PRO A 192 -24.79 -27.22 9.01
CA PRO A 192 -24.72 -25.79 8.77
C PRO A 192 -23.59 -25.47 7.82
N CYS A 193 -23.89 -24.78 6.75
CA CYS A 193 -22.94 -24.42 5.71
C CYS A 193 -22.99 -22.93 5.41
N THR A 194 -21.82 -22.37 5.18
CA THR A 194 -21.67 -20.97 4.73
C THR A 194 -20.93 -20.92 3.39
N TRP A 195 -21.15 -19.84 2.65
CA TRP A 195 -20.39 -19.58 1.44
C TRP A 195 -19.00 -19.06 1.77
N SER A 196 -17.96 -19.72 1.28
CA SER A 196 -16.57 -19.30 1.48
C SER A 196 -15.72 -19.54 0.25
N PRO A 197 -15.01 -18.52 -0.29
CA PRO A 197 -15.21 -17.09 0.03
C PRO A 197 -16.60 -16.59 -0.42
N THR A 198 -17.11 -15.54 0.22
CA THR A 198 -18.36 -14.89 -0.20
C THR A 198 -18.14 -14.04 -1.46
N GLN A 199 -19.22 -13.77 -2.20
CA GLN A 199 -19.16 -12.84 -3.35
C GLN A 199 -18.65 -11.45 -2.96
N SER A 200 -19.03 -10.97 -1.77
CA SER A 200 -18.57 -9.67 -1.26
C SER A 200 -17.07 -9.65 -0.97
N GLN A 201 -16.52 -10.76 -0.44
CA GLN A 201 -15.08 -10.90 -0.21
C GLN A 201 -14.30 -10.89 -1.53
N ILE A 202 -14.77 -11.65 -2.54
CA ILE A 202 -14.17 -11.67 -3.87
C ILE A 202 -14.23 -10.27 -4.51
N ALA A 203 -15.39 -9.61 -4.45
CA ALA A 203 -15.55 -8.27 -5.00
C ALA A 203 -14.65 -7.24 -4.28
N GLY A 204 -14.53 -7.35 -2.95
CA GLY A 204 -13.63 -6.49 -2.15
C GLY A 204 -12.16 -6.70 -2.50
N ALA A 205 -11.72 -7.95 -2.67
CA ALA A 205 -10.35 -8.27 -3.07
C ALA A 205 -10.02 -7.71 -4.47
N ARG A 206 -10.94 -7.87 -5.43
CA ARG A 206 -10.78 -7.34 -6.78
C ARG A 206 -10.76 -5.81 -6.82
N ARG A 207 -11.56 -5.13 -6.01
CA ARG A 207 -11.51 -3.66 -5.87
C ARG A 207 -10.14 -3.21 -5.38
N ARG A 208 -9.63 -3.79 -4.28
CA ARG A 208 -8.29 -3.47 -3.76
C ARG A 208 -7.19 -3.68 -4.78
N TYR A 209 -7.30 -4.71 -5.62
CA TYR A 209 -6.35 -4.91 -6.71
C TYR A 209 -6.43 -3.82 -7.78
N ILE A 210 -7.64 -3.38 -8.16
CA ILE A 210 -7.85 -2.29 -9.13
C ILE A 210 -7.33 -0.96 -8.55
N ASP A 211 -7.59 -0.68 -7.27
CA ASP A 211 -7.07 0.52 -6.60
C ASP A 211 -5.53 0.53 -6.62
N TRP A 212 -4.91 -0.59 -6.26
CA TRP A 212 -3.46 -0.77 -6.36
C TRP A 212 -2.95 -0.54 -7.79
N TRP A 213 -3.61 -1.10 -8.79
CA TRP A 213 -3.26 -0.92 -10.19
C TRP A 213 -3.37 0.56 -10.62
N GLY A 214 -4.41 1.24 -10.18
CA GLY A 214 -4.60 2.68 -10.42
C GLY A 214 -3.51 3.54 -9.79
N HIS A 215 -3.10 3.21 -8.57
CA HIS A 215 -1.97 3.88 -7.91
C HIS A 215 -0.65 3.65 -8.67
N LEU A 216 -0.39 2.42 -9.13
CA LEU A 216 0.77 2.13 -9.97
C LEU A 216 0.79 2.95 -11.25
N LEU A 217 -0.37 3.10 -11.92
CA LEU A 217 -0.48 3.90 -13.15
C LEU A 217 -0.14 5.37 -12.88
N SER A 218 -0.67 5.95 -11.80
CA SER A 218 -0.39 7.33 -11.42
C SER A 218 1.10 7.55 -11.13
N VAL A 219 1.71 6.61 -10.38
CA VAL A 219 3.13 6.67 -10.05
C VAL A 219 4.01 6.45 -11.29
N MET A 220 3.63 5.54 -12.20
CA MET A 220 4.33 5.33 -13.46
C MET A 220 4.47 6.62 -14.27
N VAL A 221 3.36 7.33 -14.48
CA VAL A 221 3.35 8.60 -15.22
C VAL A 221 4.24 9.65 -14.54
N ALA A 222 4.17 9.72 -13.21
CA ALA A 222 4.99 10.65 -12.44
C ALA A 222 6.49 10.30 -12.51
N LEU A 223 6.86 9.02 -12.43
CA LEU A 223 8.25 8.58 -12.52
C LEU A 223 8.85 8.78 -13.91
N GLN A 224 8.06 8.61 -14.97
CA GLN A 224 8.51 8.89 -16.34
C GLN A 224 8.86 10.36 -16.55
N SER A 225 8.21 11.26 -15.84
CA SER A 225 8.50 12.69 -15.86
C SER A 225 9.61 13.14 -14.93
N ALA A 226 9.97 12.32 -13.93
CA ALA A 226 10.94 12.69 -12.89
C ALA A 226 12.40 12.73 -13.34
N GLY A 227 12.75 12.19 -14.51
CA GLY A 227 14.09 12.29 -15.08
C GLY A 227 15.16 11.48 -14.33
N LEU A 228 14.85 10.22 -14.01
CA LEU A 228 15.76 9.28 -13.34
C LEU A 228 17.07 9.08 -14.12
N SER A 229 18.18 8.88 -13.43
CA SER A 229 19.51 8.85 -14.01
C SER A 229 19.96 7.44 -14.43
N ARG A 230 19.72 6.43 -13.61
CA ARG A 230 20.19 5.04 -13.76
C ARG A 230 19.10 4.09 -14.25
N ILE A 231 17.83 4.41 -13.96
CA ILE A 231 16.70 3.60 -14.36
C ILE A 231 15.80 4.37 -15.33
N GLU A 232 15.08 3.64 -16.15
CA GLU A 232 14.06 4.15 -17.07
C GLU A 232 12.77 3.35 -16.84
N VAL A 233 11.70 4.03 -16.41
CA VAL A 233 10.42 3.38 -16.15
C VAL A 233 9.65 3.25 -17.46
N THR A 234 9.39 2.01 -17.86
CA THR A 234 8.64 1.67 -19.07
C THR A 234 7.14 1.60 -18.80
N ASP A 235 6.34 1.55 -19.87
CA ASP A 235 4.88 1.37 -19.81
C ASP A 235 4.44 -0.05 -19.37
N ALA A 236 5.40 -0.91 -18.98
CA ALA A 236 5.10 -2.27 -18.55
C ALA A 236 4.32 -2.26 -17.23
N MET A 237 3.04 -2.62 -17.31
CA MET A 237 2.12 -2.71 -16.19
C MET A 237 1.69 -4.15 -15.97
N PRO A 238 1.38 -4.54 -14.72
CA PRO A 238 0.72 -5.81 -14.45
C PRO A 238 -0.66 -5.86 -15.10
N PRO A 239 -1.22 -7.07 -15.35
CA PRO A 239 -2.55 -7.19 -15.95
C PRO A 239 -3.62 -6.54 -15.06
N MET A 240 -4.48 -5.70 -15.62
CA MET A 240 -5.52 -4.99 -14.88
C MET A 240 -6.59 -5.93 -14.29
N THR A 241 -6.90 -7.01 -14.99
CA THR A 241 -7.96 -7.95 -14.58
C THR A 241 -7.48 -9.41 -14.64
N PRO A 242 -6.53 -9.83 -13.77
CA PRO A 242 -5.92 -11.15 -13.84
C PRO A 242 -6.91 -12.30 -13.60
N TRP A 243 -8.10 -12.03 -13.07
CA TRP A 243 -9.17 -13.02 -12.88
C TRP A 243 -10.02 -13.27 -14.13
N ARG A 244 -9.83 -12.50 -15.21
CA ARG A 244 -10.47 -12.75 -16.50
C ARG A 244 -9.52 -13.56 -17.38
N LYS A 245 -9.87 -14.80 -17.68
CA LYS A 245 -9.10 -15.62 -18.61
C LYS A 245 -9.25 -15.02 -20.02
N GLY A 246 -8.16 -14.60 -20.63
CA GLY A 246 -8.12 -14.22 -22.05
C GLY A 246 -8.25 -12.73 -22.34
N SER A 247 -7.46 -11.91 -21.67
CA SER A 247 -7.13 -10.54 -22.16
C SER A 247 -5.77 -10.58 -22.79
#